data_de073e996627ab9660761cdb83749641
#
_entry.id   de073e996627ab9660761cdb83749641
#
_cell.length_a   1.000
_cell.length_b   1.000
_cell.length_c   1.000
_cell.angle_alpha   90.00
_cell.angle_beta   90.00
_cell.angle_gamma   90.00
#
_symmetry.space_group_name_H-M   'P 1'
#
loop_
_entity.id
_entity.type
_entity.pdbx_description
1 polymer ?
#
loop_
_entity_poly.entity_id
_entity_poly.type
_entity_poly.pdbx_seq_one_letter_code
_entity_poly.pdbx_strand_id
1 'polypeptide(L)'
;DVGRPLDVQLADGVTMHGYSLAPADVQAGDVLRATLYWKAWGSPSADYQVFVHLLGDDSVPIAQADGPPLMGDYPTSLWEAGEIIADPHSVDLPADLPEGHYRLLVGMYDLETMKRLPRADGGPAGVEIPIALGVD
;
A
#
# COMPACT_ATOMS: atom_id res chain seq x y z
N ASP A 1 -9.27 0.67 14.24
CA ASP A 1 -9.12 2.09 13.92
C ASP A 1 -8.20 2.27 12.73
N VAL A 2 -8.67 2.96 11.72
CA VAL A 2 -7.99 3.04 10.43
C VAL A 2 -6.87 4.08 10.41
N GLY A 3 -6.78 4.97 11.39
CA GLY A 3 -5.79 6.04 11.38
C GLY A 3 -6.14 7.14 10.37
N ARG A 4 -5.69 7.01 9.12
CA ARG A 4 -6.00 7.94 8.04
C ARG A 4 -6.99 7.32 7.07
N PRO A 5 -8.27 7.71 7.08
CA PRO A 5 -9.23 7.12 6.17
C PRO A 5 -9.01 7.60 4.73
N LEU A 6 -9.24 6.69 3.82
CA LEU A 6 -9.27 6.92 2.39
C LEU A 6 -10.54 6.27 1.83
N ASP A 7 -10.76 6.43 0.56
CA ASP A 7 -11.86 5.73 -0.12
C ASP A 7 -11.54 5.70 -1.60
N VAL A 8 -10.50 4.94 -1.94
CA VAL A 8 -10.06 4.81 -3.32
C VAL A 8 -10.43 3.43 -3.82
N GLN A 9 -11.40 3.38 -4.71
CA GLN A 9 -11.86 2.12 -5.29
C GLN A 9 -10.92 1.67 -6.38
N LEU A 10 -10.51 0.41 -6.28
CA LEU A 10 -9.77 -0.27 -7.32
C LEU A 10 -10.75 -1.21 -8.07
N ALA A 11 -10.23 -1.96 -9.03
CA ALA A 11 -11.04 -2.95 -9.73
C ALA A 11 -11.28 -4.18 -8.85
N ASP A 12 -12.15 -5.05 -9.31
CA ASP A 12 -12.38 -6.40 -8.75
C ASP A 12 -12.80 -6.37 -7.27
N GLY A 13 -13.59 -5.36 -6.87
CA GLY A 13 -14.18 -5.32 -5.54
C GLY A 13 -13.23 -4.91 -4.41
N VAL A 14 -12.08 -4.34 -4.72
CA VAL A 14 -11.09 -3.94 -3.72
C VAL A 14 -11.12 -2.42 -3.56
N THR A 15 -11.19 -1.95 -2.32
CA THR A 15 -11.08 -0.53 -2.01
C THR A 15 -9.94 -0.32 -1.02
N MET A 16 -9.11 0.69 -1.30
CA MET A 16 -8.16 1.18 -0.32
C MET A 16 -8.92 2.04 0.69
N HIS A 17 -9.17 1.48 1.86
CA HIS A 17 -10.07 2.06 2.86
C HIS A 17 -9.33 3.08 3.76
N GLY A 18 -8.05 2.90 3.93
CA GLY A 18 -7.25 3.79 4.75
C GLY A 18 -5.87 3.21 5.04
N TYR A 19 -5.11 3.92 5.86
CA TYR A 19 -3.78 3.48 6.25
C TYR A 19 -3.39 4.04 7.60
N SER A 20 -2.37 3.43 8.21
CA SER A 20 -1.65 4.02 9.34
C SER A 20 -0.16 3.78 9.16
N LEU A 21 0.65 4.68 9.70
CA LEU A 21 2.11 4.63 9.59
C LEU A 21 2.73 4.64 10.99
N ALA A 22 3.78 3.86 11.18
CA ALA A 22 4.54 3.82 12.42
C ALA A 22 6.02 3.61 12.11
N PRO A 23 6.94 4.35 12.73
CA PRO A 23 6.68 5.43 13.69
C PRO A 23 6.07 6.65 12.99
N ALA A 24 5.38 7.49 13.78
CA ALA A 24 4.77 8.71 13.23
C ALA A 24 5.84 9.71 12.78
N ASP A 25 6.98 9.69 13.44
CA ASP A 25 8.12 10.58 13.15
C ASP A 25 9.26 9.73 12.57
N VAL A 26 9.09 9.33 11.32
CA VAL A 26 10.01 8.40 10.67
C VAL A 26 11.29 9.12 10.25
N GLN A 27 12.42 8.41 10.33
CA GLN A 27 13.74 8.92 9.97
C GLN A 27 14.48 7.91 9.09
N ALA A 28 15.51 8.41 8.41
CA ALA A 28 16.38 7.55 7.60
C ALA A 28 16.93 6.40 8.45
N GLY A 29 16.95 5.21 7.86
CA GLY A 29 17.40 4.01 8.56
C GLY A 29 16.32 3.31 9.37
N ASP A 30 15.18 3.95 9.59
CA ASP A 30 14.06 3.32 10.30
C ASP A 30 13.39 2.25 9.43
N VAL A 31 12.68 1.35 10.11
CA VAL A 31 11.72 0.48 9.47
C VAL A 31 10.37 1.17 9.55
N LEU A 32 9.82 1.56 8.41
CA LEU A 32 8.51 2.17 8.34
C LEU A 32 7.46 1.08 8.20
N ARG A 33 6.57 0.98 9.18
CA ARG A 33 5.46 0.04 9.09
C ARG A 33 4.24 0.76 8.56
N ALA A 34 3.80 0.34 7.38
CA ALA A 34 2.59 0.85 6.76
C ALA A 34 1.51 -0.22 6.91
N THR A 35 0.47 0.08 7.66
CA THR A 35 -0.69 -0.81 7.74
C THR A 35 -1.72 -0.31 6.76
N LEU A 36 -2.03 -1.12 5.76
CA LEU A 36 -2.98 -0.80 4.72
C LEU A 36 -4.31 -1.46 5.07
N TYR A 37 -5.38 -0.68 5.03
CA TYR A 37 -6.71 -1.20 5.33
C TYR A 37 -7.46 -1.34 4.02
N TRP A 38 -7.68 -2.58 3.61
CA TRP A 38 -8.42 -2.91 2.40
C TRP A 38 -9.85 -3.24 2.75
N LYS A 39 -10.78 -2.81 1.94
CA LYS A 39 -12.18 -3.20 2.09
C LYS A 39 -12.62 -4.01 0.89
N ALA A 40 -13.25 -5.14 1.17
CA ALA A 40 -13.76 -6.03 0.13
C ALA A 40 -15.25 -5.74 -0.08
N TRP A 41 -15.66 -5.64 -1.35
CA TRP A 41 -17.05 -5.52 -1.73
C TRP A 41 -17.60 -6.83 -2.27
N GLY A 42 -16.77 -7.83 -2.38
CA GLY A 42 -17.06 -9.17 -2.82
C GLY A 42 -15.77 -9.97 -2.75
N SER A 43 -15.78 -11.19 -3.24
CA SER A 43 -14.55 -11.98 -3.35
C SER A 43 -13.85 -11.61 -4.64
N PRO A 44 -12.63 -11.07 -4.58
CA PRO A 44 -11.84 -10.82 -5.78
C PRO A 44 -11.66 -12.11 -6.60
N SER A 45 -11.50 -11.96 -7.91
CA SER A 45 -11.45 -13.09 -8.83
C SER A 45 -10.11 -13.78 -8.90
N ALA A 46 -9.08 -13.21 -8.26
CA ALA A 46 -7.72 -13.73 -8.27
C ALA A 46 -7.03 -13.44 -6.95
N ASP A 47 -5.88 -14.05 -6.72
CA ASP A 47 -5.05 -13.76 -5.57
C ASP A 47 -4.03 -12.71 -5.97
N TYR A 48 -4.26 -11.48 -5.50
CA TYR A 48 -3.43 -10.34 -5.82
C TYR A 48 -2.28 -10.21 -4.84
N GLN A 49 -1.17 -9.66 -5.33
CA GLN A 49 -0.07 -9.21 -4.50
C GLN A 49 -0.24 -7.73 -4.22
N VAL A 50 0.18 -7.30 -3.04
CA VAL A 50 0.23 -5.89 -2.69
C VAL A 50 1.59 -5.35 -3.08
N PHE A 51 1.64 -4.18 -3.73
CA PHE A 51 2.91 -3.48 -3.90
C PHE A 51 2.96 -2.28 -2.99
N VAL A 52 4.15 -2.03 -2.43
CA VAL A 52 4.43 -0.88 -1.57
C VAL A 52 5.80 -0.36 -2.01
N HIS A 53 5.82 0.76 -2.70
CA HIS A 53 7.04 1.35 -3.25
C HIS A 53 7.29 2.71 -2.63
N LEU A 54 8.48 2.92 -2.08
CA LEU A 54 8.91 4.25 -1.63
C LEU A 54 9.49 4.99 -2.82
N LEU A 55 8.92 6.15 -3.13
CA LEU A 55 9.31 6.98 -4.27
C LEU A 55 9.73 8.37 -3.80
N GLY A 56 10.72 8.93 -4.48
CA GLY A 56 11.11 10.33 -4.35
C GLY A 56 10.51 11.14 -5.49
N ASP A 57 11.36 11.91 -6.18
CA ASP A 57 10.90 12.80 -7.25
C ASP A 57 10.55 12.07 -8.54
N ASP A 58 11.09 10.89 -8.74
CA ASP A 58 10.81 10.11 -9.95
C ASP A 58 9.96 8.87 -9.60
N SER A 59 9.77 8.01 -10.59
CA SER A 59 8.96 6.80 -10.43
C SER A 59 9.79 5.53 -10.19
N VAL A 60 11.09 5.68 -9.94
CA VAL A 60 11.97 4.55 -9.64
C VAL A 60 11.91 4.26 -8.14
N PRO A 61 11.53 3.06 -7.72
CA PRO A 61 11.44 2.76 -6.29
C PRO A 61 12.78 2.85 -5.58
N ILE A 62 12.81 3.57 -4.48
CA ILE A 62 13.96 3.65 -3.57
C ILE A 62 14.00 2.41 -2.68
N ALA A 63 12.82 1.95 -2.26
CA ALA A 63 12.65 0.75 -1.46
C ALA A 63 11.30 0.13 -1.78
N GLN A 64 11.16 -1.16 -1.55
CA GLN A 64 9.93 -1.89 -1.84
C GLN A 64 9.62 -2.86 -0.69
N ALA A 65 8.33 -3.09 -0.47
CA ALA A 65 7.85 -4.05 0.52
C ALA A 65 6.63 -4.77 -0.05
N ASP A 66 6.80 -5.41 -1.20
CA ASP A 66 5.73 -6.12 -1.89
C ASP A 66 5.49 -7.49 -1.24
N GLY A 67 4.27 -7.99 -1.35
CA GLY A 67 3.94 -9.32 -0.89
C GLY A 67 2.44 -9.56 -0.84
N PRO A 68 2.03 -10.80 -0.60
CA PRO A 68 0.60 -11.09 -0.46
C PRO A 68 0.04 -10.45 0.81
N PRO A 69 -1.27 -10.14 0.83
CA PRO A 69 -1.89 -9.60 2.04
C PRO A 69 -1.70 -10.55 3.22
N LEU A 70 -1.38 -9.97 4.38
CA LEU A 70 -1.17 -10.71 5.63
C LEU A 70 -0.15 -11.85 5.46
N MET A 71 0.91 -11.58 4.68
CA MET A 71 2.00 -12.54 4.43
C MET A 71 1.49 -13.88 3.89
N GLY A 72 0.37 -13.85 3.15
CA GLY A 72 -0.24 -15.04 2.57
C GLY A 72 -1.29 -15.73 3.42
N ASP A 73 -1.52 -15.24 4.63
CA ASP A 73 -2.49 -15.87 5.54
C ASP A 73 -3.94 -15.68 5.09
N TYR A 74 -4.21 -14.63 4.31
CA TYR A 74 -5.57 -14.37 3.85
C TYR A 74 -5.57 -13.85 2.41
N PRO A 75 -5.43 -14.76 1.43
CA PRO A 75 -5.43 -14.37 0.01
C PRO A 75 -6.71 -13.64 -0.39
N THR A 76 -6.60 -12.72 -1.34
CA THR A 76 -7.73 -11.88 -1.75
C THR A 76 -8.93 -12.68 -2.23
N SER A 77 -8.71 -13.83 -2.88
CA SER A 77 -9.82 -14.64 -3.38
C SER A 77 -10.70 -15.22 -2.28
N LEU A 78 -10.24 -15.20 -1.02
CA LEU A 78 -10.99 -15.66 0.13
C LEU A 78 -11.73 -14.55 0.86
N TRP A 79 -11.50 -13.29 0.48
CA TRP A 79 -12.16 -12.16 1.13
C TRP A 79 -13.66 -12.19 0.87
N GLU A 80 -14.43 -11.72 1.85
CA GLU A 80 -15.88 -11.67 1.77
C GLU A 80 -16.37 -10.22 1.79
N ALA A 81 -17.52 -10.00 1.16
CA ALA A 81 -18.10 -8.66 1.07
C ALA A 81 -18.28 -8.05 2.45
N GLY A 82 -17.85 -6.80 2.60
CA GLY A 82 -17.96 -6.05 3.84
C GLY A 82 -16.77 -6.17 4.76
N GLU A 83 -15.84 -7.08 4.50
CA GLU A 83 -14.65 -7.23 5.35
C GLU A 83 -13.69 -6.08 5.17
N ILE A 84 -13.05 -5.69 6.29
CA ILE A 84 -11.94 -4.75 6.30
C ILE A 84 -10.72 -5.54 6.77
N ILE A 85 -9.69 -5.56 5.95
CA ILE A 85 -8.47 -6.34 6.20
C ILE A 85 -7.34 -5.36 6.56
N ALA A 86 -6.78 -5.51 7.76
CA ALA A 86 -5.63 -4.73 8.21
C ALA A 86 -4.36 -5.48 7.81
N ASP A 87 -3.61 -4.88 6.89
CA ASP A 87 -2.50 -5.54 6.19
C ASP A 87 -1.20 -4.77 6.41
N PRO A 88 -0.35 -5.18 7.35
CA PRO A 88 0.91 -4.47 7.61
C PRO A 88 2.00 -4.86 6.62
N HIS A 89 2.73 -3.84 6.16
CA HIS A 89 3.94 -3.99 5.35
C HIS A 89 5.06 -3.16 5.95
N SER A 90 6.25 -3.73 6.04
CA SER A 90 7.42 -3.05 6.60
C SER A 90 8.37 -2.64 5.50
N VAL A 91 8.71 -1.36 5.45
CA VAL A 91 9.60 -0.79 4.44
C VAL A 91 10.90 -0.39 5.14
N ASP A 92 12.01 -0.96 4.72
CA ASP A 92 13.33 -0.60 5.24
C ASP A 92 13.79 0.68 4.57
N LEU A 93 13.85 1.78 5.31
CA LEU A 93 14.33 3.04 4.77
C LEU A 93 15.86 3.04 4.72
N PRO A 94 16.46 3.43 3.58
CA PRO A 94 17.93 3.53 3.52
C PRO A 94 18.46 4.48 4.60
N ALA A 95 19.62 4.14 5.15
CA ALA A 95 20.23 4.93 6.22
C ALA A 95 20.72 6.29 5.73
N ASP A 96 20.99 6.41 4.44
CA ASP A 96 21.49 7.64 3.82
C ASP A 96 20.39 8.43 3.10
N LEU A 97 19.12 8.11 3.37
CA LEU A 97 18.01 8.78 2.71
C LEU A 97 17.95 10.25 3.15
N PRO A 98 18.03 11.21 2.20
CA PRO A 98 17.98 12.63 2.57
C PRO A 98 16.65 13.03 3.20
N GLU A 99 16.69 14.05 4.05
CA GLU A 99 15.47 14.67 4.54
C GLU A 99 14.68 15.24 3.36
N GLY A 100 13.36 15.20 3.46
CA GLY A 100 12.50 15.70 2.39
C GLY A 100 11.15 15.02 2.36
N HIS A 101 10.45 15.26 1.27
CA HIS A 101 9.13 14.70 1.04
C HIS A 101 9.23 13.53 0.07
N TYR A 102 8.64 12.42 0.48
CA TYR A 102 8.58 11.18 -0.29
C TYR A 102 7.13 10.73 -0.37
N ARG A 103 6.89 9.67 -1.07
CA ARG A 103 5.57 9.05 -1.11
C ARG A 103 5.69 7.54 -1.17
N LEU A 104 4.74 6.86 -0.55
CA LEU A 104 4.53 5.44 -0.81
C LEU A 104 3.48 5.33 -1.90
N LEU A 105 3.77 4.53 -2.92
CA LEU A 105 2.77 4.15 -3.91
C LEU A 105 2.35 2.73 -3.55
N VAL A 106 1.06 2.55 -3.25
CA VAL A 106 0.53 1.26 -2.81
C VAL A 106 -0.61 0.83 -3.73
N GLY A 107 -0.80 -0.46 -3.85
CA GLY A 107 -1.87 -1.02 -4.66
C GLY A 107 -1.73 -2.51 -4.75
N MET A 108 -2.40 -3.09 -5.73
CA MET A 108 -2.36 -4.54 -5.96
C MET A 108 -2.08 -4.85 -7.42
N TYR A 109 -1.49 -6.01 -7.66
CA TYR A 109 -1.22 -6.49 -9.02
C TYR A 109 -1.43 -8.01 -9.07
N ASP A 110 -1.74 -8.47 -10.28
CA ASP A 110 -1.86 -9.90 -10.55
C ASP A 110 -0.45 -10.45 -10.83
N LEU A 111 -0.01 -11.39 -10.01
CA LEU A 111 1.34 -11.94 -10.11
C LEU A 111 1.58 -12.68 -11.43
N GLU A 112 0.54 -13.28 -12.00
CA GLU A 112 0.68 -14.02 -13.27
C GLU A 112 0.86 -13.08 -14.46
N THR A 113 0.11 -11.98 -14.49
CA THR A 113 0.14 -11.03 -15.62
C THR A 113 1.03 -9.83 -15.35
N MET A 114 1.40 -9.60 -14.10
CA MET A 114 2.13 -8.42 -13.63
C MET A 114 1.37 -7.11 -13.87
N LYS A 115 0.07 -7.19 -14.07
CA LYS A 115 -0.77 -6.00 -14.27
C LYS A 115 -1.34 -5.53 -12.94
N ARG A 116 -1.22 -4.23 -12.71
CA ARG A 116 -1.80 -3.59 -11.53
C ARG A 116 -3.30 -3.48 -11.66
N LEU A 117 -4.02 -3.60 -10.54
CA LEU A 117 -5.44 -3.29 -10.51
C LEU A 117 -5.62 -1.81 -10.82
N PRO A 118 -6.44 -1.46 -11.83
CA PRO A 118 -6.70 -0.05 -12.14
C PRO A 118 -7.59 0.59 -11.07
N ARG A 119 -7.51 1.90 -10.99
CA ARG A 119 -8.41 2.67 -10.15
C ARG A 119 -9.76 2.83 -10.88
N ALA A 120 -10.83 2.78 -10.11
CA ALA A 120 -12.17 2.94 -10.67
C ALA A 120 -12.40 4.34 -11.24
N ASP A 121 -11.66 5.35 -10.72
CA ASP A 121 -11.78 6.73 -11.18
C ASP A 121 -11.01 7.02 -12.47
N GLY A 122 -10.30 6.05 -13.02
CA GLY A 122 -9.53 6.22 -14.25
C GLY A 122 -8.16 6.85 -14.06
N GLY A 123 -7.76 7.15 -12.83
CA GLY A 123 -6.43 7.68 -12.52
C GLY A 123 -5.34 6.63 -12.68
N PRO A 124 -4.07 7.03 -12.57
CA PRO A 124 -2.96 6.08 -12.59
C PRO A 124 -3.14 5.02 -11.52
N ALA A 125 -2.73 3.79 -11.81
CA ALA A 125 -2.88 2.69 -10.86
C ALA A 125 -2.09 2.94 -9.59
N GLY A 126 -2.71 2.64 -8.44
CA GLY A 126 -2.10 2.81 -7.15
C GLY A 126 -2.58 4.07 -6.42
N VAL A 127 -2.24 4.12 -5.16
CA VAL A 127 -2.66 5.20 -4.25
C VAL A 127 -1.39 5.76 -3.61
N GLU A 128 -1.24 7.09 -3.60
CA GLU A 128 -0.09 7.74 -3.01
C GLU A 128 -0.36 8.11 -1.56
N ILE A 129 0.61 7.78 -0.69
CA ILE A 129 0.60 8.13 0.72
C ILE A 129 1.80 9.05 0.97
N PRO A 130 1.59 10.29 1.43
CA PRO A 130 2.71 11.21 1.64
C PRO A 130 3.55 10.79 2.86
N ILE A 131 4.87 10.90 2.70
CA ILE A 131 5.85 10.62 3.74
C ILE A 131 6.75 11.84 3.88
N ALA A 132 6.86 12.38 5.09
CA ALA A 132 7.79 13.46 5.39
C ALA A 132 8.92 12.91 6.26
N LEU A 133 10.16 13.13 5.81
CA LEU A 133 11.35 12.65 6.50
C LEU A 133 12.13 13.84 7.01
N GLY A 134 12.10 14.08 8.30
CA GLY A 134 12.83 15.16 8.94
C GLY A 134 12.34 16.56 8.60
N VAL A 135 11.12 16.69 8.05
CA VAL A 135 10.51 17.98 7.71
C VAL A 135 9.08 18.03 8.24
N ASP A 136 8.60 19.23 8.49
CA ASP A 136 7.24 19.45 9.02
C ASP A 136 6.19 19.52 7.91
#